data_5e502c375a909feca2edc805edbd8fd3
#
_entry.id   5e502c375a909feca2edc805edbd8fd3
#
_cell.length_a   1.000
_cell.length_b   1.000
_cell.length_c   1.000
_cell.angle_alpha   90.00
_cell.angle_beta   90.00
_cell.angle_gamma   90.00
#
_symmetry.space_group_name_H-M   'P 1'
#
loop_
_entity.id
_entity.type
_entity.pdbx_description
1 polymer ?
#
loop_
_entity_poly.entity_id
_entity_poly.type
_entity_poly.pdbx_seq_one_letter_code
_entity_poly.pdbx_strand_id
1 'polypeptide(L)'
;MGTNRLLLPFPPPHNNNTATNPQNPLVTELSLFDIAGTPGVAADVSHINTQAQVKGFAGDAELGAALKDCDLVIIPAGVPRKPGMTRDDLFKINAGIVAGLTDAIATHCPKAMINMISNPVNSTVPIAAEVLKKRGVYDPKKLFGVTTLDVVRAKTFYAEKNGLETAKVDVPVVGGHAGITILPLWSQATPKAAMTDDVIDALTKRTQDGGTEVVAAKAGKGSATLSMAYAGALFGDACLRAKNGEAGVTECTYVQSTVTDVSFFASKVTLGKDGVETIHGLGDITPYEQAALDGMMAELKDSIAKGVEFAKAL
;
A
#
# COMPACT_ATOMS: atom_id res chain seq x y z
N MET A 1 -6.78 -26.20 -6.74
CA MET A 1 -6.74 -24.80 -6.30
C MET A 1 -5.82 -24.73 -5.10
N GLY A 2 -4.79 -23.90 -5.13
CA GLY A 2 -3.87 -23.73 -3.99
C GLY A 2 -4.59 -23.03 -2.84
N THR A 3 -4.17 -23.28 -1.61
CA THR A 3 -4.60 -22.49 -0.44
C THR A 3 -3.94 -21.12 -0.52
N ASN A 4 -4.72 -20.04 -0.40
CA ASN A 4 -4.21 -18.68 -0.26
C ASN A 4 -4.52 -18.17 1.14
N ARG A 5 -3.49 -18.09 1.97
CA ARG A 5 -3.59 -17.60 3.34
C ARG A 5 -3.16 -16.15 3.39
N LEU A 6 -4.06 -15.30 3.87
CA LEU A 6 -3.89 -13.86 4.01
C LEU A 6 -3.78 -13.48 5.48
N LEU A 7 -2.78 -12.70 5.84
CA LEU A 7 -2.69 -12.04 7.14
C LEU A 7 -3.00 -10.55 7.02
N LEU A 8 -3.84 -10.05 7.92
CA LEU A 8 -4.09 -8.64 8.15
C LEU A 8 -3.75 -8.30 9.60
N PRO A 9 -2.63 -7.62 9.89
CA PRO A 9 -2.44 -6.94 11.16
C PRO A 9 -3.43 -5.78 11.27
N PHE A 10 -4.18 -5.73 12.36
CA PHE A 10 -5.27 -4.80 12.57
C PHE A 10 -4.79 -3.51 13.26
N PRO A 11 -5.25 -2.33 12.85
CA PRO A 11 -5.19 -1.13 13.68
C PRO A 11 -6.32 -1.14 14.74
N PRO A 12 -6.16 -0.43 15.87
CA PRO A 12 -7.09 -0.46 17.00
C PRO A 12 -8.54 -0.06 16.65
N PRO A 13 -9.54 -0.35 17.50
CA PRO A 13 -10.97 -0.51 17.22
C PRO A 13 -11.72 0.68 16.58
N HIS A 14 -11.04 1.75 16.23
CA HIS A 14 -11.64 2.89 15.52
C HIS A 14 -11.48 2.85 13.99
N ASN A 15 -10.84 1.83 13.44
CA ASN A 15 -10.61 1.68 12.00
C ASN A 15 -11.27 0.40 11.48
N ASN A 16 -12.47 0.55 10.90
CA ASN A 16 -13.22 -0.53 10.25
C ASN A 16 -12.54 -1.02 8.94
N ASN A 17 -11.24 -1.33 8.99
CA ASN A 17 -10.51 -1.88 7.84
C ASN A 17 -10.82 -3.37 7.58
N THR A 18 -11.79 -3.94 8.31
CA THR A 18 -12.22 -5.33 8.18
C THR A 18 -12.92 -5.68 6.88
N ALA A 19 -13.33 -4.68 6.11
CA ALA A 19 -13.98 -4.91 4.81
C ALA A 19 -13.03 -5.45 3.73
N THR A 20 -11.75 -5.65 4.05
CA THR A 20 -10.77 -6.14 3.09
C THR A 20 -10.86 -7.65 2.96
N ASN A 21 -11.88 -8.07 2.25
CA ASN A 21 -11.85 -9.21 1.36
C ASN A 21 -12.03 -10.65 1.89
N PRO A 22 -12.88 -10.93 2.89
CA PRO A 22 -13.33 -12.32 3.04
C PRO A 22 -14.23 -12.75 1.86
N GLN A 23 -14.76 -11.80 1.06
CA GLN A 23 -15.59 -12.09 -0.12
C GLN A 23 -14.78 -12.49 -1.36
N ASN A 24 -13.44 -12.34 -1.34
CA ASN A 24 -12.62 -12.76 -2.45
C ASN A 24 -12.57 -14.29 -2.50
N PRO A 25 -13.06 -14.91 -3.59
CA PRO A 25 -13.08 -16.37 -3.71
C PRO A 25 -11.69 -17.01 -3.72
N LEU A 26 -10.64 -16.21 -3.90
CA LEU A 26 -9.25 -16.66 -3.87
C LEU A 26 -8.69 -16.76 -2.43
N VAL A 27 -9.35 -16.16 -1.44
CA VAL A 27 -8.94 -16.26 -0.03
C VAL A 27 -9.56 -17.51 0.58
N THR A 28 -8.75 -18.44 1.02
CA THR A 28 -9.19 -19.67 1.69
C THR A 28 -9.04 -19.57 3.21
N GLU A 29 -8.07 -18.82 3.69
CA GLU A 29 -7.87 -18.55 5.11
C GLU A 29 -7.50 -17.09 5.31
N LEU A 30 -8.17 -16.43 6.26
CA LEU A 30 -7.91 -15.05 6.68
C LEU A 30 -7.47 -15.03 8.14
N SER A 31 -6.22 -14.69 8.38
CA SER A 31 -5.69 -14.45 9.73
C SER A 31 -5.75 -12.96 10.03
N LEU A 32 -6.37 -12.59 11.15
CA LEU A 32 -6.40 -11.24 11.67
C LEU A 32 -5.49 -11.17 12.89
N PHE A 33 -4.55 -10.22 12.91
CA PHE A 33 -3.60 -10.05 14.01
C PHE A 33 -3.58 -8.62 14.49
N ASP A 34 -3.59 -8.41 15.80
CA ASP A 34 -3.28 -7.14 16.47
C ASP A 34 -2.79 -7.43 17.89
N ILE A 35 -2.32 -6.40 18.59
CA ILE A 35 -1.97 -6.47 20.01
C ILE A 35 -3.19 -6.82 20.90
N ALA A 36 -4.41 -6.49 20.44
CA ALA A 36 -5.66 -6.79 21.17
C ALA A 36 -6.88 -6.78 20.24
N GLY A 37 -7.97 -7.43 20.64
CA GLY A 37 -9.32 -7.28 20.05
C GLY A 37 -9.63 -8.12 18.82
N THR A 38 -8.65 -8.72 18.17
CA THR A 38 -8.83 -9.49 16.93
C THR A 38 -9.75 -10.71 17.03
N PRO A 39 -9.84 -11.47 18.14
CA PRO A 39 -10.78 -12.58 18.22
C PRO A 39 -12.24 -12.17 18.03
N GLY A 40 -12.65 -11.02 18.60
CA GLY A 40 -14.02 -10.49 18.42
C GLY A 40 -14.28 -10.06 16.99
N VAL A 41 -13.32 -9.39 16.36
CA VAL A 41 -13.42 -8.98 14.96
C VAL A 41 -13.45 -10.21 14.03
N ALA A 42 -12.64 -11.22 14.29
CA ALA A 42 -12.63 -12.46 13.51
C ALA A 42 -13.97 -13.19 13.62
N ALA A 43 -14.58 -13.21 14.80
CA ALA A 43 -15.92 -13.77 15.00
C ALA A 43 -16.96 -13.06 14.14
N ASP A 44 -16.97 -11.72 14.13
CA ASP A 44 -17.88 -10.91 13.32
C ASP A 44 -17.66 -11.14 11.80
N VAL A 45 -16.41 -11.07 11.35
CA VAL A 45 -16.05 -11.28 9.94
C VAL A 45 -16.36 -12.72 9.50
N SER A 46 -16.28 -13.72 10.40
CA SER A 46 -16.59 -15.12 10.09
C SER A 46 -18.07 -15.36 9.77
N HIS A 47 -18.96 -14.43 10.14
CA HIS A 47 -20.37 -14.49 9.78
C HIS A 47 -20.67 -14.06 8.33
N ILE A 48 -19.69 -13.52 7.62
CA ILE A 48 -19.83 -13.19 6.20
C ILE A 48 -19.88 -14.49 5.41
N ASN A 49 -20.84 -14.61 4.52
CA ASN A 49 -21.13 -15.83 3.74
C ASN A 49 -20.07 -16.12 2.67
N THR A 50 -18.85 -16.41 3.09
CA THR A 50 -17.71 -16.80 2.25
C THR A 50 -17.19 -18.16 2.64
N GLN A 51 -16.33 -18.75 1.80
CA GLN A 51 -15.67 -20.01 2.13
C GLN A 51 -14.38 -19.83 2.94
N ALA A 52 -13.95 -18.58 3.14
CA ALA A 52 -12.72 -18.28 3.86
C ALA A 52 -12.86 -18.62 5.35
N GLN A 53 -11.88 -19.35 5.88
CA GLN A 53 -11.77 -19.57 7.31
C GLN A 53 -11.13 -18.33 7.95
N VAL A 54 -11.84 -17.67 8.87
CA VAL A 54 -11.35 -16.47 9.55
C VAL A 54 -10.87 -16.83 10.96
N LYS A 55 -9.63 -16.40 11.30
CA LYS A 55 -9.02 -16.63 12.60
C LYS A 55 -8.47 -15.31 13.16
N GLY A 56 -8.71 -15.06 14.43
CA GLY A 56 -8.17 -13.89 15.15
C GLY A 56 -7.03 -14.33 16.07
N PHE A 57 -5.95 -13.55 16.06
CA PHE A 57 -4.77 -13.73 16.88
C PHE A 57 -4.46 -12.42 17.61
N ALA A 58 -4.13 -12.49 18.90
CA ALA A 58 -3.91 -11.30 19.72
C ALA A 58 -2.62 -11.41 20.54
N GLY A 59 -1.83 -10.33 20.50
CA GLY A 59 -0.57 -10.23 21.25
C GLY A 59 0.61 -10.96 20.61
N ASP A 60 1.81 -10.56 20.98
CA ASP A 60 3.07 -10.99 20.35
C ASP A 60 3.28 -12.51 20.37
N ALA A 61 2.77 -13.19 21.38
CA ALA A 61 2.89 -14.65 21.52
C ALA A 61 2.17 -15.41 20.38
N GLU A 62 1.14 -14.82 19.77
CA GLU A 62 0.35 -15.44 18.70
C GLU A 62 0.79 -15.01 17.29
N LEU A 63 1.70 -14.01 17.19
CA LEU A 63 2.13 -13.47 15.88
C LEU A 63 2.70 -14.57 14.95
N GLY A 64 3.53 -15.46 15.49
CA GLY A 64 4.10 -16.55 14.70
C GLY A 64 3.03 -17.51 14.16
N ALA A 65 2.01 -17.83 14.97
CA ALA A 65 0.88 -18.68 14.54
C ALA A 65 0.01 -17.97 13.47
N ALA A 66 -0.18 -16.65 13.62
CA ALA A 66 -0.90 -15.84 12.65
C ALA A 66 -0.21 -15.80 11.28
N LEU A 67 1.13 -15.69 11.27
CA LEU A 67 1.95 -15.61 10.05
C LEU A 67 2.21 -16.95 9.37
N LYS A 68 2.09 -18.05 10.12
CA LYS A 68 2.45 -19.38 9.60
C LYS A 68 1.74 -19.68 8.26
N ASP A 69 2.52 -20.07 7.26
CA ASP A 69 2.06 -20.45 5.92
C ASP A 69 1.28 -19.36 5.16
N CYS A 70 1.45 -18.07 5.52
CA CYS A 70 0.83 -16.98 4.78
C CYS A 70 1.47 -16.83 3.39
N ASP A 71 0.61 -16.60 2.39
CA ASP A 71 0.99 -16.30 1.00
C ASP A 71 1.07 -14.80 0.74
N LEU A 72 0.26 -14.04 1.46
CA LEU A 72 0.16 -12.60 1.37
C LEU A 72 -0.01 -12.01 2.77
N VAL A 73 0.79 -11.01 3.08
CA VAL A 73 0.70 -10.23 4.33
C VAL A 73 0.46 -8.77 3.99
N ILE A 74 -0.66 -8.22 4.46
CA ILE A 74 -0.98 -6.80 4.29
C ILE A 74 -0.73 -6.11 5.63
N ILE A 75 0.09 -5.06 5.65
CA ILE A 75 0.52 -4.37 6.86
C ILE A 75 -0.05 -2.94 6.90
N PRO A 76 -1.24 -2.73 7.46
CA PRO A 76 -1.80 -1.40 7.71
C PRO A 76 -1.44 -0.86 9.12
N ALA A 77 -0.63 -1.62 9.87
CA ALA A 77 -0.30 -1.32 11.26
C ALA A 77 0.40 0.02 11.42
N GLY A 78 0.08 0.73 12.49
CA GLY A 78 0.66 2.01 12.83
C GLY A 78 -0.22 2.78 13.81
N VAL A 79 0.36 3.76 14.47
CA VAL A 79 -0.38 4.65 15.38
C VAL A 79 -0.76 5.93 14.65
N PRO A 80 -1.96 6.47 14.87
CA PRO A 80 -2.33 7.79 14.40
C PRO A 80 -1.55 8.86 15.16
N ARG A 81 -1.28 9.99 14.50
CA ARG A 81 -0.64 11.13 15.14
C ARG A 81 -1.50 11.64 16.31
N LYS A 82 -0.92 11.68 17.50
CA LYS A 82 -1.57 12.24 18.69
C LYS A 82 -1.15 13.71 18.89
N PRO A 83 -1.96 14.52 19.59
CA PRO A 83 -1.55 15.88 19.99
C PRO A 83 -0.21 15.86 20.73
N GLY A 84 0.68 16.77 20.35
CA GLY A 84 2.03 16.86 20.93
C GLY A 84 3.09 15.98 20.27
N MET A 85 2.73 15.04 19.42
CA MET A 85 3.72 14.24 18.66
C MET A 85 4.27 15.01 17.46
N THR A 86 5.59 14.97 17.31
CA THR A 86 6.27 15.44 16.09
C THR A 86 6.10 14.42 14.96
N ARG A 87 6.43 14.82 13.73
CA ARG A 87 6.48 13.87 12.59
C ARG A 87 7.56 12.80 12.80
N ASP A 88 8.66 13.15 13.44
CA ASP A 88 9.77 12.23 13.71
C ASP A 88 9.41 11.21 14.80
N ASP A 89 8.67 11.61 15.84
CA ASP A 89 8.17 10.67 16.85
C ASP A 89 7.25 9.64 16.21
N LEU A 90 6.30 10.09 15.39
CA LEU A 90 5.39 9.22 14.66
C LEU A 90 6.15 8.26 13.72
N PHE A 91 7.14 8.80 12.99
CA PHE A 91 7.98 7.99 12.13
C PHE A 91 8.69 6.88 12.92
N LYS A 92 9.36 7.20 14.03
CA LYS A 92 10.09 6.23 14.84
C LYS A 92 9.20 5.11 15.36
N ILE A 93 7.99 5.44 15.81
CA ILE A 93 7.02 4.45 16.31
C ILE A 93 6.60 3.52 15.18
N ASN A 94 6.14 4.06 14.06
CA ASN A 94 5.67 3.24 12.93
C ASN A 94 6.80 2.44 12.29
N ALA A 95 7.99 3.01 12.19
CA ALA A 95 9.19 2.33 11.72
C ALA A 95 9.55 1.11 12.59
N GLY A 96 9.46 1.25 13.91
CA GLY A 96 9.67 0.15 14.86
C GLY A 96 8.63 -0.97 14.70
N ILE A 97 7.35 -0.61 14.57
CA ILE A 97 6.26 -1.57 14.34
C ILE A 97 6.50 -2.34 13.02
N VAL A 98 6.80 -1.63 11.93
CA VAL A 98 7.05 -2.24 10.62
C VAL A 98 8.27 -3.15 10.67
N ALA A 99 9.35 -2.72 11.31
CA ALA A 99 10.56 -3.52 11.45
C ALA A 99 10.28 -4.83 12.21
N GLY A 100 9.56 -4.76 13.34
CA GLY A 100 9.20 -5.94 14.13
C GLY A 100 8.31 -6.93 13.37
N LEU A 101 7.27 -6.43 12.69
CA LEU A 101 6.39 -7.27 11.87
C LEU A 101 7.15 -7.90 10.69
N THR A 102 8.03 -7.14 10.04
CA THR A 102 8.85 -7.66 8.93
C THR A 102 9.84 -8.72 9.40
N ASP A 103 10.41 -8.56 10.59
CA ASP A 103 11.29 -9.55 11.21
C ASP A 103 10.55 -10.86 11.51
N ALA A 104 9.33 -10.76 12.01
CA ALA A 104 8.46 -11.92 12.21
C ALA A 104 8.07 -12.60 10.88
N ILE A 105 7.76 -11.83 9.83
CA ILE A 105 7.52 -12.37 8.48
C ILE A 105 8.73 -13.12 7.96
N ALA A 106 9.94 -12.55 8.10
CA ALA A 106 11.18 -13.19 7.71
C ALA A 106 11.40 -14.56 8.39
N THR A 107 10.87 -14.70 9.60
CA THR A 107 10.98 -15.93 10.40
C THR A 107 9.89 -16.96 10.05
N HIS A 108 8.64 -16.53 9.91
CA HIS A 108 7.48 -17.44 9.88
C HIS A 108 6.88 -17.67 8.49
N CYS A 109 7.02 -16.70 7.57
CA CYS A 109 6.54 -16.82 6.19
C CYS A 109 7.43 -16.08 5.16
N PRO A 110 8.72 -16.40 5.07
CA PRO A 110 9.71 -15.64 4.27
C PRO A 110 9.41 -15.62 2.76
N LYS A 111 8.47 -16.43 2.29
CA LYS A 111 8.07 -16.49 0.88
C LYS A 111 6.80 -15.70 0.57
N ALA A 112 6.16 -15.13 1.58
CA ALA A 112 4.93 -14.35 1.40
C ALA A 112 5.19 -13.06 0.59
N MET A 113 4.21 -12.62 -0.17
CA MET A 113 4.14 -11.26 -0.68
C MET A 113 3.80 -10.31 0.47
N ILE A 114 4.42 -9.14 0.53
CA ILE A 114 4.22 -8.15 1.58
C ILE A 114 3.66 -6.87 0.97
N ASN A 115 2.43 -6.52 1.35
CA ASN A 115 1.74 -5.30 0.93
C ASN A 115 1.81 -4.27 2.07
N MET A 116 2.74 -3.33 1.97
CA MET A 116 2.98 -2.29 2.97
C MET A 116 2.01 -1.13 2.77
N ILE A 117 1.17 -0.89 3.78
CA ILE A 117 0.24 0.26 3.85
C ILE A 117 0.71 1.26 4.92
N SER A 118 1.46 0.78 5.91
CA SER A 118 1.92 1.60 7.06
C SER A 118 2.70 2.82 6.62
N ASN A 119 2.26 3.99 7.07
CA ASN A 119 2.89 5.28 6.72
C ASN A 119 4.07 5.64 7.62
N PRO A 120 5.07 6.34 7.05
CA PRO A 120 5.19 6.82 5.66
C PRO A 120 5.73 5.74 4.71
N VAL A 121 4.94 5.36 3.70
CA VAL A 121 5.26 4.25 2.77
C VAL A 121 6.61 4.42 2.08
N ASN A 122 6.96 5.66 1.71
CA ASN A 122 8.26 5.98 1.08
C ASN A 122 9.47 5.57 1.93
N SER A 123 9.29 5.43 3.24
CA SER A 123 10.34 5.00 4.18
C SER A 123 10.12 3.58 4.71
N THR A 124 8.86 3.16 4.94
CA THR A 124 8.57 1.86 5.55
C THR A 124 8.87 0.69 4.62
N VAL A 125 8.72 0.87 3.31
CA VAL A 125 9.14 -0.13 2.32
C VAL A 125 10.66 -0.33 2.32
N PRO A 126 11.51 0.72 2.24
CA PRO A 126 12.95 0.60 2.46
C PRO A 126 13.33 -0.04 3.81
N ILE A 127 12.63 0.29 4.91
CA ILE A 127 12.87 -0.37 6.22
C ILE A 127 12.65 -1.87 6.10
N ALA A 128 11.51 -2.29 5.56
CA ALA A 128 11.20 -3.70 5.37
C ALA A 128 12.24 -4.41 4.48
N ALA A 129 12.67 -3.77 3.40
CA ALA A 129 13.72 -4.31 2.53
C ALA A 129 15.03 -4.56 3.30
N GLU A 130 15.49 -3.59 4.09
CA GLU A 130 16.74 -3.72 4.87
C GLU A 130 16.62 -4.79 5.97
N VAL A 131 15.47 -4.89 6.66
CA VAL A 131 15.24 -5.96 7.64
C VAL A 131 15.27 -7.33 6.97
N LEU A 132 14.61 -7.51 5.84
CA LEU A 132 14.62 -8.77 5.09
C LEU A 132 16.02 -9.12 4.55
N LYS A 133 16.80 -8.12 4.11
CA LYS A 133 18.22 -8.31 3.71
C LYS A 133 19.06 -8.79 4.89
N LYS A 134 18.92 -8.16 6.06
CA LYS A 134 19.62 -8.56 7.29
C LYS A 134 19.29 -10.00 7.69
N ARG A 135 18.07 -10.45 7.41
CA ARG A 135 17.62 -11.84 7.62
C ARG A 135 17.99 -12.81 6.49
N GLY A 136 18.56 -12.32 5.39
CA GLY A 136 18.96 -13.15 4.23
C GLY A 136 17.80 -13.71 3.40
N VAL A 137 16.60 -13.11 3.50
CA VAL A 137 15.39 -13.59 2.82
C VAL A 137 14.75 -12.53 1.91
N TYR A 138 15.45 -11.44 1.63
CA TYR A 138 14.91 -10.37 0.79
C TYR A 138 14.72 -10.81 -0.66
N ASP A 139 13.49 -10.72 -1.13
CA ASP A 139 13.13 -10.86 -2.54
C ASP A 139 12.42 -9.57 -3.00
N PRO A 140 13.07 -8.74 -3.85
CA PRO A 140 12.48 -7.47 -4.31
C PRO A 140 11.18 -7.66 -5.09
N LYS A 141 10.90 -8.85 -5.60
CA LYS A 141 9.65 -9.17 -6.29
C LYS A 141 8.46 -9.30 -5.37
N LYS A 142 8.67 -9.44 -4.05
CA LYS A 142 7.63 -9.75 -3.08
C LYS A 142 7.32 -8.64 -2.08
N LEU A 143 7.97 -7.50 -2.21
CA LEU A 143 7.74 -6.35 -1.33
C LEU A 143 7.14 -5.18 -2.10
N PHE A 144 5.94 -4.77 -1.70
CA PHE A 144 5.15 -3.74 -2.35
C PHE A 144 4.74 -2.65 -1.36
N GLY A 145 4.87 -1.40 -1.74
CA GLY A 145 4.19 -0.28 -1.10
C GLY A 145 2.87 -0.02 -1.81
N VAL A 146 1.78 -0.05 -1.07
CA VAL A 146 0.43 0.09 -1.63
C VAL A 146 0.13 1.56 -1.90
N THR A 147 0.19 1.97 -3.16
CA THR A 147 -0.16 3.32 -3.65
C THR A 147 -1.52 3.36 -4.34
N THR A 148 -2.26 2.25 -4.30
CA THR A 148 -3.56 2.08 -4.99
C THR A 148 -4.58 3.13 -4.58
N LEU A 149 -4.53 3.66 -3.34
CA LEU A 149 -5.45 4.73 -2.92
C LEU A 149 -5.23 6.01 -3.72
N ASP A 150 -4.00 6.32 -4.12
CA ASP A 150 -3.71 7.50 -4.95
C ASP A 150 -4.28 7.32 -6.36
N VAL A 151 -4.20 6.10 -6.90
CA VAL A 151 -4.83 5.72 -8.18
C VAL A 151 -6.35 5.84 -8.08
N VAL A 152 -6.98 5.31 -7.01
CA VAL A 152 -8.41 5.40 -6.76
C VAL A 152 -8.88 6.85 -6.69
N ARG A 153 -8.14 7.72 -6.01
CA ARG A 153 -8.41 9.15 -5.93
C ARG A 153 -8.27 9.83 -7.28
N ALA A 154 -7.17 9.59 -7.99
CA ALA A 154 -6.94 10.18 -9.31
C ALA A 154 -8.07 9.81 -10.28
N LYS A 155 -8.46 8.53 -10.34
CA LYS A 155 -9.57 8.05 -11.18
C LYS A 155 -10.89 8.71 -10.82
N THR A 156 -11.21 8.80 -9.53
CA THR A 156 -12.45 9.40 -9.03
C THR A 156 -12.49 10.89 -9.34
N PHE A 157 -11.44 11.64 -9.04
CA PHE A 157 -11.40 13.09 -9.25
C PHE A 157 -11.38 13.47 -10.74
N TYR A 158 -10.66 12.68 -11.55
CA TYR A 158 -10.67 12.85 -13.00
C TYR A 158 -12.05 12.58 -13.60
N ALA A 159 -12.71 11.48 -13.19
CA ALA A 159 -14.05 11.13 -13.66
C ALA A 159 -15.07 12.20 -13.28
N GLU A 160 -15.07 12.65 -12.01
CA GLU A 160 -15.93 13.71 -11.50
C GLU A 160 -15.78 15.00 -12.32
N LYS A 161 -14.52 15.44 -12.52
CA LYS A 161 -14.22 16.68 -13.23
C LYS A 161 -14.68 16.68 -14.69
N ASN A 162 -14.59 15.52 -15.35
CA ASN A 162 -14.85 15.39 -16.78
C ASN A 162 -16.21 14.75 -17.11
N GLY A 163 -17.06 14.49 -16.11
CA GLY A 163 -18.39 13.88 -16.30
C GLY A 163 -18.30 12.44 -16.86
N LEU A 164 -17.29 11.69 -16.47
CA LEU A 164 -17.03 10.33 -16.94
C LEU A 164 -17.54 9.28 -15.95
N GLU A 165 -17.81 8.09 -16.45
CA GLU A 165 -18.11 6.92 -15.61
C GLU A 165 -16.82 6.41 -14.98
N THR A 166 -16.68 6.51 -13.65
CA THR A 166 -15.45 6.19 -12.91
C THR A 166 -14.94 4.78 -13.18
N ALA A 167 -15.84 3.82 -13.38
CA ALA A 167 -15.48 2.42 -13.65
C ALA A 167 -14.73 2.25 -15.00
N LYS A 168 -14.86 3.21 -15.91
CA LYS A 168 -14.20 3.20 -17.23
C LYS A 168 -12.93 4.06 -17.27
N VAL A 169 -12.60 4.72 -16.17
CA VAL A 169 -11.45 5.61 -16.09
C VAL A 169 -10.23 4.83 -15.60
N ASP A 170 -9.10 5.03 -16.28
CA ASP A 170 -7.78 4.65 -15.80
C ASP A 170 -6.86 5.88 -15.76
N VAL A 171 -6.09 6.02 -14.68
CA VAL A 171 -5.09 7.08 -14.50
C VAL A 171 -3.90 6.48 -13.77
N PRO A 172 -2.75 6.34 -14.42
CA PRO A 172 -1.53 5.92 -13.73
C PRO A 172 -1.09 6.97 -12.73
N VAL A 173 -0.65 6.52 -11.54
CA VAL A 173 -0.04 7.39 -10.54
C VAL A 173 1.35 6.83 -10.22
N VAL A 174 2.37 7.67 -10.33
CA VAL A 174 3.77 7.28 -10.20
C VAL A 174 4.49 8.09 -9.10
N GLY A 175 5.71 7.70 -8.77
CA GLY A 175 6.54 8.40 -7.78
C GLY A 175 6.60 7.71 -6.44
N GLY A 176 5.97 8.32 -5.43
CA GLY A 176 5.86 7.81 -4.06
C GLY A 176 4.43 7.89 -3.53
N HIS A 177 4.28 7.99 -2.19
CA HIS A 177 2.98 8.00 -1.52
C HIS A 177 2.89 9.13 -0.46
N ALA A 178 3.51 10.28 -0.70
CA ALA A 178 3.46 11.41 0.25
C ALA A 178 3.59 12.73 -0.50
N GLY A 179 2.61 13.63 -0.31
CA GLY A 179 2.66 15.00 -0.82
C GLY A 179 3.05 15.08 -2.30
N ILE A 180 4.06 15.90 -2.61
CA ILE A 180 4.52 16.12 -3.98
C ILE A 180 5.10 14.87 -4.66
N THR A 181 5.42 13.81 -3.90
CA THR A 181 5.91 12.56 -4.50
C THR A 181 4.81 11.74 -5.19
N ILE A 182 3.55 12.13 -5.04
CA ILE A 182 2.41 11.52 -5.74
C ILE A 182 2.22 12.25 -7.08
N LEU A 183 2.45 11.56 -8.19
CA LEU A 183 2.32 12.15 -9.53
C LEU A 183 1.34 11.36 -10.40
N PRO A 184 0.09 11.86 -10.54
CA PRO A 184 -0.84 11.34 -11.53
C PRO A 184 -0.37 11.71 -12.95
N LEU A 185 -0.35 10.74 -13.85
CA LEU A 185 -0.02 10.96 -15.27
C LEU A 185 -1.31 11.21 -16.05
N TRP A 186 -1.80 12.45 -16.00
CA TRP A 186 -3.04 12.85 -16.68
C TRP A 186 -2.95 12.74 -18.19
N SER A 187 -1.74 12.86 -18.77
CA SER A 187 -1.49 12.64 -20.19
C SER A 187 -1.81 11.22 -20.64
N GLN A 188 -1.77 10.26 -19.71
CA GLN A 188 -2.06 8.85 -19.95
C GLN A 188 -3.43 8.41 -19.45
N ALA A 189 -4.26 9.34 -18.99
CA ALA A 189 -5.62 9.03 -18.54
C ALA A 189 -6.48 8.47 -19.68
N THR A 190 -7.31 7.50 -19.38
CA THR A 190 -8.24 6.87 -20.32
C THR A 190 -9.64 6.82 -19.70
N PRO A 191 -10.73 7.25 -20.41
CA PRO A 191 -10.70 7.96 -21.69
C PRO A 191 -10.02 9.33 -21.57
N LYS A 192 -9.40 9.79 -22.64
CA LYS A 192 -8.71 11.07 -22.67
C LYS A 192 -9.73 12.22 -22.67
N ALA A 193 -9.54 13.20 -21.79
CA ALA A 193 -10.31 14.43 -21.76
C ALA A 193 -9.39 15.64 -21.93
N ALA A 194 -9.91 16.70 -22.57
CA ALA A 194 -9.18 17.95 -22.67
C ALA A 194 -9.24 18.69 -21.33
N MET A 195 -8.10 19.05 -20.78
CA MET A 195 -7.99 19.81 -19.54
C MET A 195 -7.06 21.00 -19.74
N THR A 196 -7.38 22.10 -19.09
CA THR A 196 -6.48 23.27 -19.01
C THR A 196 -5.43 23.03 -17.92
N ASP A 197 -4.33 23.78 -17.97
CA ASP A 197 -3.25 23.67 -16.96
C ASP A 197 -3.76 23.90 -15.54
N ASP A 198 -4.65 24.87 -15.32
CA ASP A 198 -5.26 25.12 -14.01
C ASP A 198 -6.05 23.92 -13.48
N VAL A 199 -6.71 23.16 -14.37
CA VAL A 199 -7.43 21.95 -14.00
C VAL A 199 -6.46 20.82 -13.66
N ILE A 200 -5.39 20.67 -14.41
CA ILE A 200 -4.31 19.71 -14.17
C ILE A 200 -3.68 19.98 -12.80
N ASP A 201 -3.32 21.22 -12.52
CA ASP A 201 -2.75 21.65 -11.23
C ASP A 201 -3.71 21.34 -10.06
N ALA A 202 -4.97 21.71 -10.20
CA ALA A 202 -5.98 21.50 -9.17
C ALA A 202 -6.21 20.01 -8.87
N LEU A 203 -6.29 19.15 -9.89
CA LEU A 203 -6.46 17.71 -9.74
C LEU A 203 -5.20 17.05 -9.16
N THR A 204 -4.02 17.47 -9.59
CA THR A 204 -2.74 16.99 -9.06
C THR A 204 -2.66 17.31 -7.57
N LYS A 205 -2.87 18.56 -7.21
CA LYS A 205 -2.85 19.01 -5.81
C LYS A 205 -3.88 18.28 -4.97
N ARG A 206 -5.12 18.14 -5.44
CA ARG A 206 -6.17 17.40 -4.71
C ARG A 206 -5.79 15.93 -4.50
N THR A 207 -5.15 15.29 -5.48
CA THR A 207 -4.68 13.90 -5.35
C THR A 207 -3.56 13.80 -4.30
N GLN A 208 -2.62 14.72 -4.31
CA GLN A 208 -1.53 14.81 -3.33
C GLN A 208 -2.04 15.08 -1.91
N ASP A 209 -3.04 15.94 -1.77
CA ASP A 209 -3.61 16.38 -0.48
C ASP A 209 -4.80 15.53 -0.02
N GLY A 210 -5.19 14.49 -0.76
CA GLY A 210 -6.38 13.69 -0.46
C GLY A 210 -6.39 13.05 0.94
N GLY A 211 -5.23 12.77 1.51
CA GLY A 211 -5.11 12.35 2.91
C GLY A 211 -5.46 13.49 3.89
N THR A 212 -4.96 14.68 3.63
CA THR A 212 -5.21 15.90 4.42
C THR A 212 -6.69 16.30 4.36
N GLU A 213 -7.33 16.20 3.18
CA GLU A 213 -8.77 16.43 3.01
C GLU A 213 -9.60 15.55 3.95
N VAL A 214 -9.27 14.26 4.03
CA VAL A 214 -9.98 13.32 4.92
C VAL A 214 -9.72 13.63 6.40
N VAL A 215 -8.47 13.95 6.78
CA VAL A 215 -8.14 14.31 8.18
C VAL A 215 -8.90 15.57 8.59
N ALA A 216 -8.98 16.58 7.73
CA ALA A 216 -9.74 17.79 7.98
C ALA A 216 -11.24 17.51 8.14
N ALA A 217 -11.83 16.72 7.22
CA ALA A 217 -13.25 16.34 7.28
C ALA A 217 -13.58 15.52 8.54
N LYS A 218 -12.63 14.76 9.07
CA LYS A 218 -12.76 14.01 10.35
C LYS A 218 -12.42 14.85 11.59
N ALA A 219 -12.20 16.16 11.45
CA ALA A 219 -11.79 17.05 12.53
C ALA A 219 -10.57 16.52 13.32
N GLY A 220 -9.59 15.96 12.62
CA GLY A 220 -8.37 15.39 13.20
C GLY A 220 -8.52 14.04 13.89
N LYS A 221 -9.71 13.43 13.87
CA LYS A 221 -10.00 12.15 14.55
C LYS A 221 -9.63 10.91 13.71
N GLY A 222 -8.63 11.00 12.87
CA GLY A 222 -8.13 9.91 12.05
C GLY A 222 -7.91 10.29 10.59
N SER A 223 -7.41 9.35 9.83
CA SER A 223 -7.09 9.50 8.39
C SER A 223 -8.05 8.67 7.52
N ALA A 224 -7.68 8.48 6.26
CA ALA A 224 -8.41 7.58 5.37
C ALA A 224 -8.37 6.14 5.92
N THR A 225 -9.52 5.54 6.11
CA THR A 225 -9.67 4.18 6.64
C THR A 225 -10.44 3.29 5.68
N LEU A 226 -11.70 3.63 5.37
CA LEU A 226 -12.54 2.84 4.48
C LEU A 226 -12.03 2.81 3.05
N SER A 227 -11.65 3.97 2.50
CA SER A 227 -11.06 4.06 1.16
C SER A 227 -9.69 3.39 1.09
N MET A 228 -8.90 3.41 2.19
CA MET A 228 -7.63 2.68 2.24
C MET A 228 -7.86 1.17 2.32
N ALA A 229 -8.86 0.72 3.10
CA ALA A 229 -9.26 -0.68 3.12
C ALA A 229 -9.65 -1.19 1.74
N TYR A 230 -10.46 -0.42 1.03
CA TYR A 230 -10.84 -0.71 -0.37
C TYR A 230 -9.61 -0.81 -1.28
N ALA A 231 -8.71 0.17 -1.24
CA ALA A 231 -7.49 0.16 -2.05
C ALA A 231 -6.57 -1.02 -1.71
N GLY A 232 -6.40 -1.32 -0.43
CA GLY A 232 -5.63 -2.48 0.03
C GLY A 232 -6.24 -3.81 -0.42
N ALA A 233 -7.58 -3.90 -0.44
CA ALA A 233 -8.29 -5.08 -0.97
C ALA A 233 -8.09 -5.25 -2.47
N LEU A 234 -8.19 -4.16 -3.25
CA LEU A 234 -7.95 -4.19 -4.69
C LEU A 234 -6.53 -4.69 -5.01
N PHE A 235 -5.52 -4.13 -4.33
CA PHE A 235 -4.14 -4.54 -4.56
C PHE A 235 -3.87 -5.97 -4.09
N GLY A 236 -4.45 -6.37 -2.94
CA GLY A 236 -4.38 -7.75 -2.46
C GLY A 236 -5.03 -8.75 -3.42
N ASP A 237 -6.19 -8.41 -3.99
CA ASP A 237 -6.84 -9.19 -5.04
C ASP A 237 -5.94 -9.35 -6.27
N ALA A 238 -5.35 -8.25 -6.75
CA ALA A 238 -4.42 -8.28 -7.87
C ALA A 238 -3.22 -9.22 -7.61
N CYS A 239 -2.62 -9.17 -6.41
CA CYS A 239 -1.56 -10.09 -6.01
C CYS A 239 -2.03 -11.56 -6.02
N LEU A 240 -3.23 -11.84 -5.50
CA LEU A 240 -3.76 -13.20 -5.47
C LEU A 240 -4.14 -13.73 -6.85
N ARG A 241 -4.74 -12.90 -7.73
CA ARG A 241 -5.02 -13.28 -9.13
C ARG A 241 -3.76 -13.64 -9.88
N ALA A 242 -2.74 -12.78 -9.80
CA ALA A 242 -1.43 -13.05 -10.42
C ALA A 242 -0.77 -14.32 -9.87
N LYS A 243 -0.76 -14.49 -8.54
CA LYS A 243 -0.24 -15.70 -7.88
C LYS A 243 -0.95 -16.97 -8.36
N ASN A 244 -2.25 -16.91 -8.62
CA ASN A 244 -3.04 -18.04 -9.17
C ASN A 244 -2.91 -18.20 -10.69
N GLY A 245 -2.06 -17.41 -11.35
CA GLY A 245 -1.67 -17.57 -12.74
C GLY A 245 -2.48 -16.76 -13.74
N GLU A 246 -3.24 -15.74 -13.29
CA GLU A 246 -3.82 -14.76 -14.19
C GLU A 246 -2.72 -13.91 -14.78
N ALA A 247 -2.65 -13.85 -16.12
CA ALA A 247 -1.64 -13.09 -16.84
C ALA A 247 -2.08 -11.62 -17.03
N GLY A 248 -1.10 -10.72 -17.09
CA GLY A 248 -1.33 -9.31 -17.42
C GLY A 248 -1.97 -8.47 -16.29
N VAL A 249 -2.02 -8.99 -15.07
CA VAL A 249 -2.46 -8.21 -13.91
C VAL A 249 -1.47 -7.08 -13.67
N THR A 250 -1.90 -5.84 -13.87
CA THR A 250 -1.01 -4.67 -13.81
C THR A 250 -1.58 -3.61 -12.87
N GLU A 251 -0.77 -3.17 -11.91
CA GLU A 251 -1.12 -2.16 -10.91
C GLU A 251 0.01 -1.15 -10.74
N CYS A 252 -0.31 0.08 -10.31
CA CYS A 252 0.71 1.01 -9.84
C CYS A 252 1.06 0.68 -8.39
N THR A 253 2.35 0.48 -8.13
CA THR A 253 2.81 0.14 -6.78
C THR A 253 4.26 0.56 -6.57
N TYR A 254 4.61 0.86 -5.32
CA TYR A 254 5.94 1.31 -4.90
C TYR A 254 6.82 0.11 -4.62
N VAL A 255 7.82 -0.09 -5.44
CA VAL A 255 8.73 -1.26 -5.40
C VAL A 255 10.18 -0.84 -5.54
N GLN A 256 11.12 -1.75 -5.24
CA GLN A 256 12.51 -1.57 -5.69
C GLN A 256 12.52 -1.48 -7.22
N SER A 257 13.09 -0.40 -7.74
CA SER A 257 12.92 -0.02 -9.15
C SER A 257 14.22 0.56 -9.72
N THR A 258 14.33 0.46 -11.04
CA THR A 258 15.40 1.09 -11.84
C THR A 258 14.83 2.06 -12.87
N VAL A 259 13.56 2.44 -12.74
CA VAL A 259 12.88 3.37 -13.65
C VAL A 259 13.44 4.79 -13.53
N THR A 260 13.92 5.14 -12.34
CA THR A 260 14.57 6.41 -12.03
C THR A 260 15.83 6.18 -11.20
N ASP A 261 16.54 7.26 -10.84
CA ASP A 261 17.79 7.19 -10.05
C ASP A 261 17.60 6.82 -8.56
N VAL A 262 16.34 6.77 -8.07
CA VAL A 262 16.06 6.33 -6.69
C VAL A 262 15.83 4.82 -6.66
N SER A 263 16.20 4.19 -5.54
CA SER A 263 16.14 2.73 -5.40
C SER A 263 14.73 2.16 -5.23
N PHE A 264 13.75 2.99 -4.89
CA PHE A 264 12.34 2.63 -4.79
C PHE A 264 11.48 3.68 -5.47
N PHE A 265 10.53 3.23 -6.27
CA PHE A 265 9.68 4.11 -7.06
C PHE A 265 8.36 3.42 -7.41
N ALA A 266 7.25 4.16 -7.42
CA ALA A 266 5.96 3.66 -7.87
C ALA A 266 5.79 3.90 -9.38
N SER A 267 5.51 2.83 -10.11
CA SER A 267 5.11 2.88 -11.53
C SER A 267 4.17 1.72 -11.83
N LYS A 268 3.71 1.58 -13.07
CA LYS A 268 2.97 0.39 -13.49
C LYS A 268 3.86 -0.85 -13.35
N VAL A 269 3.34 -1.87 -12.68
CA VAL A 269 4.01 -3.15 -12.46
C VAL A 269 3.07 -4.27 -12.88
N THR A 270 3.50 -5.13 -13.79
CA THR A 270 2.82 -6.39 -14.05
C THR A 270 3.21 -7.39 -12.98
N LEU A 271 2.20 -7.97 -12.36
CA LEU A 271 2.33 -8.99 -11.32
C LEU A 271 2.26 -10.38 -11.94
N GLY A 272 3.06 -11.30 -11.42
CA GLY A 272 3.08 -12.72 -11.79
C GLY A 272 2.99 -13.62 -10.56
N LYS A 273 3.19 -14.92 -10.76
CA LYS A 273 3.09 -15.93 -9.69
C LYS A 273 4.03 -15.67 -8.51
N ASP A 274 5.19 -15.10 -8.79
CA ASP A 274 6.24 -14.86 -7.80
C ASP A 274 6.32 -13.39 -7.36
N GLY A 275 5.30 -12.59 -7.67
CA GLY A 275 5.25 -11.16 -7.36
C GLY A 275 5.53 -10.29 -8.58
N VAL A 276 6.45 -9.32 -8.49
CA VAL A 276 6.82 -8.46 -9.63
C VAL A 276 7.34 -9.30 -10.79
N GLU A 277 6.66 -9.20 -11.95
CA GLU A 277 7.10 -9.81 -13.20
C GLU A 277 7.79 -8.78 -14.10
N THR A 278 7.17 -7.61 -14.28
CA THR A 278 7.71 -6.53 -15.12
C THR A 278 7.45 -5.18 -14.46
N ILE A 279 8.47 -4.36 -14.35
CA ILE A 279 8.35 -2.94 -13.98
C ILE A 279 8.36 -2.13 -15.26
N HIS A 280 7.27 -1.39 -15.51
CA HIS A 280 7.15 -0.59 -16.73
C HIS A 280 7.77 0.79 -16.51
N GLY A 281 8.38 1.32 -17.58
CA GLY A 281 8.81 2.71 -17.62
C GLY A 281 7.63 3.68 -17.62
N LEU A 282 7.93 4.97 -17.54
CA LEU A 282 6.93 6.03 -17.42
C LEU A 282 6.15 6.27 -18.72
N GLY A 283 6.63 5.76 -19.86
CA GLY A 283 6.07 6.09 -21.16
C GLY A 283 6.32 7.56 -21.54
N ASP A 284 5.51 8.08 -22.46
CA ASP A 284 5.56 9.48 -22.85
C ASP A 284 4.88 10.33 -21.78
N ILE A 285 5.62 11.28 -21.20
CA ILE A 285 5.13 12.24 -20.20
C ILE A 285 5.25 13.66 -20.74
N THR A 286 4.36 14.54 -20.31
CA THR A 286 4.38 15.94 -20.71
C THR A 286 5.49 16.73 -20.00
N PRO A 287 5.85 17.93 -20.50
CA PRO A 287 6.79 18.81 -19.80
C PRO A 287 6.33 19.14 -18.36
N TYR A 288 5.03 19.27 -18.12
CA TYR A 288 4.46 19.45 -16.78
C TYR A 288 4.77 18.25 -15.87
N GLU A 289 4.49 17.05 -16.35
CA GLU A 289 4.74 15.80 -15.59
C GLU A 289 6.24 15.57 -15.37
N GLN A 290 7.08 15.91 -16.34
CA GLN A 290 8.53 15.85 -16.19
C GLN A 290 9.03 16.83 -15.11
N ALA A 291 8.56 18.08 -15.12
CA ALA A 291 8.93 19.04 -14.09
C ALA A 291 8.49 18.62 -12.69
N ALA A 292 7.29 18.03 -12.57
CA ALA A 292 6.80 17.48 -11.32
C ALA A 292 7.62 16.25 -10.85
N LEU A 293 8.01 15.38 -11.79
CA LEU A 293 8.92 14.25 -11.52
C LEU A 293 10.27 14.73 -11.00
N ASP A 294 10.89 15.70 -11.67
CA ASP A 294 12.18 16.26 -11.25
C ASP A 294 12.07 16.90 -9.86
N GLY A 295 10.98 17.62 -9.61
CA GLY A 295 10.71 18.30 -8.33
C GLY A 295 10.53 17.38 -7.13
N MET A 296 10.04 16.15 -7.35
CA MET A 296 9.82 15.19 -6.26
C MET A 296 11.07 14.39 -5.85
N MET A 297 12.07 14.29 -6.73
CA MET A 297 13.16 13.31 -6.58
C MET A 297 13.96 13.50 -5.30
N ALA A 298 14.20 14.75 -4.87
CA ALA A 298 14.93 15.03 -3.64
C ALA A 298 14.18 14.52 -2.40
N GLU A 299 12.87 14.84 -2.28
CA GLU A 299 12.04 14.41 -1.15
C GLU A 299 11.90 12.88 -1.10
N LEU A 300 11.77 12.24 -2.27
CA LEU A 300 11.67 10.78 -2.34
C LEU A 300 12.98 10.12 -1.93
N LYS A 301 14.12 10.64 -2.38
CA LYS A 301 15.45 10.16 -1.99
C LYS A 301 15.69 10.29 -0.50
N ASP A 302 15.32 11.43 0.10
CA ASP A 302 15.45 11.65 1.54
C ASP A 302 14.58 10.70 2.35
N SER A 303 13.34 10.46 1.89
CA SER A 303 12.42 9.51 2.53
C SER A 303 12.97 8.07 2.51
N ILE A 304 13.56 7.64 1.39
CA ILE A 304 14.21 6.34 1.25
C ILE A 304 15.43 6.25 2.18
N ALA A 305 16.29 7.24 2.15
CA ALA A 305 17.49 7.29 2.99
C ALA A 305 17.14 7.20 4.48
N LYS A 306 16.14 7.97 4.93
CA LYS A 306 15.63 7.94 6.32
C LYS A 306 15.19 6.52 6.74
N GLY A 307 14.50 5.80 5.84
CA GLY A 307 14.10 4.41 6.10
C GLY A 307 15.28 3.46 6.20
N VAL A 308 16.23 3.54 5.28
CA VAL A 308 17.44 2.71 5.26
C VAL A 308 18.30 2.96 6.50
N GLU A 309 18.52 4.22 6.88
CA GLU A 309 19.28 4.61 8.06
C GLU A 309 18.64 4.08 9.36
N PHE A 310 17.32 4.21 9.48
CA PHE A 310 16.61 3.65 10.62
C PHE A 310 16.83 2.13 10.74
N ALA A 311 16.68 1.39 9.66
CA ALA A 311 16.84 -0.06 9.67
C ALA A 311 18.29 -0.52 9.94
N LYS A 312 19.29 0.27 9.54
CA LYS A 312 20.70 0.00 9.87
C LYS A 312 21.03 0.21 11.34
N ALA A 313 20.27 1.06 12.03
CA ALA A 313 20.46 1.35 13.46
C ALA A 313 19.80 0.31 14.39
N LEU A 314 18.98 -0.62 13.84
CA LEU A 314 18.41 -1.78 14.53
C LEU A 314 19.42 -2.93 14.62
#